data_952f362e584877afa6f3476f32ce6ac2
#
_entry.id   952f362e584877afa6f3476f32ce6ac2
#
_cell.length_a   1.000
_cell.length_b   1.000
_cell.length_c   1.000
_cell.angle_alpha   90.00
_cell.angle_beta   90.00
_cell.angle_gamma   90.00
#
_symmetry.space_group_name_H-M   'P 1'
#
loop_
_entity.id
_entity.type
_entity.pdbx_description
1 polymer ?
#
loop_
_entity_poly.entity_id
_entity_poly.type
_entity_poly.pdbx_seq_one_letter_code
_entity_poly.pdbx_strand_id
1 'polypeptide(L)'
;MPTTHLLYLHGFRSSPQSAKARLMAARVAACHQAVVWWCPQLPPSPQAAMALIDAGIANWPVATTAVIGSSLGGFYATAVANQRPGCKAALLNPAVDPARDLAKYIGEQSNWQNPDEHFFFEPRFIDELRALHAGPLTRPQDMLAIIAKGDEVLDWREMAGRYVGAQLLLLEGGDHALSDFPAHLPRIFDFLALV
;
A
#
# COMPACT_ATOMS: atom_id res chain seq x y z
N MET A 1 -12.41 -8.86 -15.22
CA MET A 1 -13.54 -9.13 -14.29
C MET A 1 -13.62 -7.98 -13.30
N PRO A 2 -14.82 -7.56 -12.86
CA PRO A 2 -14.97 -6.55 -11.82
C PRO A 2 -14.34 -6.99 -10.50
N THR A 3 -13.79 -6.03 -9.75
CA THR A 3 -13.27 -6.29 -8.40
C THR A 3 -14.41 -6.51 -7.41
N THR A 4 -14.33 -7.60 -6.66
CA THR A 4 -15.29 -7.95 -5.61
C THR A 4 -14.71 -7.86 -4.20
N HIS A 5 -13.39 -7.85 -4.07
CA HIS A 5 -12.68 -7.76 -2.79
C HIS A 5 -11.57 -6.72 -2.90
N LEU A 6 -11.58 -5.76 -2.01
CA LEU A 6 -10.61 -4.65 -1.99
C LEU A 6 -9.93 -4.55 -0.64
N LEU A 7 -8.62 -4.77 -0.66
CA LEU A 7 -7.73 -4.61 0.48
C LEU A 7 -7.08 -3.22 0.43
N TYR A 8 -7.01 -2.52 1.55
CA TYR A 8 -6.24 -1.28 1.69
C TYR A 8 -5.18 -1.44 2.78
N LEU A 9 -3.92 -1.12 2.44
CA LEU A 9 -2.77 -1.21 3.32
C LEU A 9 -2.20 0.19 3.57
N HIS A 10 -2.26 0.63 4.82
CA HIS A 10 -1.75 1.94 5.24
C HIS A 10 -0.23 1.93 5.44
N GLY A 11 0.38 3.12 5.57
CA GLY A 11 1.82 3.30 5.74
C GLY A 11 2.30 3.10 7.18
N PHE A 12 3.61 3.33 7.37
CA PHE A 12 4.26 3.33 8.67
C PHE A 12 3.67 4.40 9.59
N ARG A 13 3.47 4.08 10.88
CA ARG A 13 2.87 4.96 11.89
C ARG A 13 1.45 5.44 11.54
N SER A 14 0.77 4.73 10.68
CA SER A 14 -0.56 5.08 10.18
C SER A 14 -1.61 4.06 10.63
N SER A 15 -2.85 4.26 10.20
CA SER A 15 -3.97 3.41 10.61
C SER A 15 -5.09 3.41 9.55
N PRO A 16 -6.12 2.55 9.71
CA PRO A 16 -7.35 2.63 8.91
C PRO A 16 -8.08 3.99 9.02
N GLN A 17 -7.71 4.84 9.99
CA GLN A 17 -8.26 6.18 10.17
C GLN A 17 -7.52 7.25 9.34
N SER A 18 -6.50 6.89 8.57
CA SER A 18 -5.81 7.82 7.68
C SER A 18 -6.78 8.41 6.64
N ALA A 19 -6.50 9.64 6.20
CA ALA A 19 -7.39 10.36 5.28
C ALA A 19 -7.70 9.57 4.00
N LYS A 20 -6.68 8.94 3.40
CA LYS A 20 -6.85 8.11 2.20
C LYS A 20 -7.69 6.85 2.45
N ALA A 21 -7.44 6.14 3.56
CA ALA A 21 -8.20 4.94 3.91
C ALA A 21 -9.67 5.26 4.17
N ARG A 22 -9.96 6.32 4.93
CA ARG A 22 -11.33 6.79 5.21
C ARG A 22 -12.06 7.22 3.94
N LEU A 23 -11.37 7.96 3.05
CA LEU A 23 -11.96 8.38 1.78
C LEU A 23 -12.30 7.17 0.91
N MET A 24 -11.39 6.19 0.80
CA MET A 24 -11.65 4.95 0.05
C MET A 24 -12.80 4.17 0.64
N ALA A 25 -12.83 3.97 1.98
CA ALA A 25 -13.94 3.28 2.65
C ALA A 25 -15.29 3.95 2.35
N ALA A 26 -15.34 5.28 2.44
CA ALA A 26 -16.56 6.05 2.14
C ALA A 26 -16.99 5.91 0.67
N ARG A 27 -16.04 5.93 -0.27
CA ARG A 27 -16.33 5.73 -1.70
C ARG A 27 -16.81 4.34 -2.02
N VAL A 28 -16.19 3.32 -1.46
CA VAL A 28 -16.63 1.92 -1.62
C VAL A 28 -18.05 1.75 -1.06
N ALA A 29 -18.31 2.24 0.14
CA ALA A 29 -19.64 2.15 0.76
C ALA A 29 -20.74 2.89 -0.04
N ALA A 30 -20.39 4.03 -0.66
CA ALA A 30 -21.35 4.82 -1.42
C ALA A 30 -21.61 4.30 -2.84
N CYS A 31 -20.57 3.82 -3.53
CA CYS A 31 -20.62 3.55 -4.97
C CYS A 31 -20.40 2.08 -5.35
N HIS A 32 -19.85 1.26 -4.45
CA HIS A 32 -19.43 -0.11 -4.75
C HIS A 32 -19.86 -1.07 -3.61
N GLN A 33 -21.13 -1.02 -3.22
CA GLN A 33 -21.67 -1.75 -2.05
C GLN A 33 -21.52 -3.28 -2.12
N ALA A 34 -21.34 -3.84 -3.30
CA ALA A 34 -21.09 -5.27 -3.49
C ALA A 34 -19.62 -5.66 -3.24
N VAL A 35 -18.72 -4.68 -3.08
CA VAL A 35 -17.29 -4.91 -2.86
C VAL A 35 -17.04 -5.14 -1.36
N VAL A 36 -16.42 -6.27 -1.04
CA VAL A 36 -15.90 -6.54 0.30
C VAL A 36 -14.69 -5.65 0.53
N TRP A 37 -14.83 -4.68 1.44
CA TRP A 37 -13.76 -3.77 1.86
C TRP A 37 -13.08 -4.27 3.11
N TRP A 38 -11.75 -4.27 3.10
CA TRP A 38 -10.96 -4.56 4.30
C TRP A 38 -9.71 -3.66 4.38
N CYS A 39 -9.57 -3.01 5.53
CA CYS A 39 -8.40 -2.18 5.85
C CYS A 39 -8.00 -2.52 7.29
N PRO A 40 -7.11 -3.52 7.49
CA PRO A 40 -6.68 -3.90 8.84
C PRO A 40 -5.78 -2.83 9.46
N GLN A 41 -5.76 -2.76 10.81
CA GLN A 41 -4.66 -2.12 11.52
C GLN A 41 -3.45 -3.04 11.42
N LEU A 42 -2.41 -2.58 10.73
CA LEU A 42 -1.18 -3.36 10.56
C LEU A 42 -0.34 -3.29 11.84
N PRO A 43 0.11 -4.44 12.37
CA PRO A 43 1.03 -4.46 13.50
C PRO A 43 2.41 -3.89 13.11
N PRO A 44 3.22 -3.42 14.10
CA PRO A 44 4.55 -2.87 13.84
C PRO A 44 5.54 -3.86 13.23
N SER A 45 5.44 -5.16 13.56
CA SER A 45 6.26 -6.21 12.95
C SER A 45 5.84 -6.46 11.50
N PRO A 46 6.75 -6.30 10.52
CA PRO A 46 6.47 -6.59 9.12
C PRO A 46 6.06 -8.03 8.85
N GLN A 47 6.67 -8.98 9.54
CA GLN A 47 6.31 -10.40 9.46
C GLN A 47 4.89 -10.64 9.96
N ALA A 48 4.53 -10.05 11.10
CA ALA A 48 3.18 -10.16 11.65
C ALA A 48 2.15 -9.44 10.76
N ALA A 49 2.51 -8.30 10.14
CA ALA A 49 1.66 -7.59 9.19
C ALA A 49 1.35 -8.46 7.97
N MET A 50 2.35 -9.08 7.35
CA MET A 50 2.13 -9.98 6.22
C MET A 50 1.32 -11.21 6.63
N ALA A 51 1.59 -11.82 7.79
CA ALA A 51 0.81 -12.95 8.29
C ALA A 51 -0.68 -12.59 8.49
N LEU A 52 -0.96 -11.39 9.03
CA LEU A 52 -2.32 -10.87 9.17
C LEU A 52 -2.99 -10.70 7.80
N ILE A 53 -2.27 -10.08 6.85
CA ILE A 53 -2.77 -9.86 5.47
C ILE A 53 -3.10 -11.21 4.81
N ASP A 54 -2.14 -12.13 4.80
CA ASP A 54 -2.27 -13.44 4.15
C ASP A 54 -3.45 -14.24 4.73
N ALA A 55 -3.60 -14.25 6.05
CA ALA A 55 -4.72 -14.92 6.72
C ALA A 55 -6.06 -14.27 6.36
N GLY A 56 -6.12 -12.94 6.32
CA GLY A 56 -7.35 -12.20 6.02
C GLY A 56 -7.85 -12.37 4.60
N ILE A 57 -6.94 -12.54 3.63
CA ILE A 57 -7.31 -12.70 2.21
C ILE A 57 -7.19 -14.15 1.71
N ALA A 58 -6.93 -15.12 2.60
CA ALA A 58 -6.67 -16.52 2.23
C ALA A 58 -7.77 -17.11 1.34
N ASN A 59 -9.02 -16.80 1.65
CA ASN A 59 -10.20 -17.31 0.93
C ASN A 59 -10.72 -16.35 -0.16
N TRP A 60 -10.03 -15.23 -0.41
CA TRP A 60 -10.47 -14.29 -1.43
C TRP A 60 -10.14 -14.80 -2.84
N PRO A 61 -11.06 -14.66 -3.80
CA PRO A 61 -10.82 -15.09 -5.18
C PRO A 61 -9.79 -14.17 -5.85
N VAL A 62 -8.62 -14.70 -6.21
CA VAL A 62 -7.48 -13.92 -6.72
C VAL A 62 -7.86 -13.04 -7.91
N ALA A 63 -8.63 -13.58 -8.86
CA ALA A 63 -8.98 -12.88 -10.11
C ALA A 63 -9.87 -11.64 -9.93
N THR A 64 -10.55 -11.50 -8.78
CA THR A 64 -11.42 -10.37 -8.45
C THR A 64 -11.01 -9.68 -7.15
N THR A 65 -9.79 -9.98 -6.66
CA THR A 65 -9.16 -9.28 -5.54
C THR A 65 -8.28 -8.18 -6.07
N ALA A 66 -8.36 -7.01 -5.44
CA ALA A 66 -7.45 -5.89 -5.67
C ALA A 66 -6.87 -5.39 -4.35
N VAL A 67 -5.71 -4.78 -4.41
CA VAL A 67 -5.06 -4.17 -3.26
C VAL A 67 -4.66 -2.72 -3.57
N ILE A 68 -4.85 -1.83 -2.60
CA ILE A 68 -4.29 -0.47 -2.62
C ILE A 68 -3.29 -0.38 -1.47
N GLY A 69 -2.10 0.12 -1.74
CA GLY A 69 -1.08 0.31 -0.71
C GLY A 69 -0.45 1.69 -0.77
N SER A 70 -0.31 2.34 0.39
CA SER A 70 0.32 3.66 0.50
C SER A 70 1.62 3.58 1.30
N SER A 71 2.72 4.13 0.75
CA SER A 71 4.03 4.16 1.40
C SER A 71 4.50 2.74 1.77
N LEU A 72 4.75 2.42 3.04
CA LEU A 72 5.05 1.05 3.50
C LEU A 72 3.93 0.06 3.12
N GLY A 73 2.67 0.49 3.12
CA GLY A 73 1.56 -0.33 2.63
C GLY A 73 1.70 -0.68 1.14
N GLY A 74 2.35 0.19 0.34
CA GLY A 74 2.69 -0.08 -1.05
C GLY A 74 3.73 -1.20 -1.21
N PHE A 75 4.69 -1.27 -0.29
CA PHE A 75 5.65 -2.39 -0.21
C PHE A 75 4.91 -3.73 0.05
N TYR A 76 4.01 -3.76 1.03
CA TYR A 76 3.21 -4.95 1.32
C TYR A 76 2.26 -5.30 0.16
N ALA A 77 1.62 -4.31 -0.46
CA ALA A 77 0.75 -4.53 -1.62
C ALA A 77 1.51 -5.14 -2.80
N THR A 78 2.77 -4.74 -3.00
CA THR A 78 3.66 -5.34 -4.01
C THR A 78 3.95 -6.81 -3.69
N ALA A 79 4.22 -7.13 -2.42
CA ALA A 79 4.42 -8.52 -2.00
C ALA A 79 3.16 -9.38 -2.23
N VAL A 80 1.98 -8.87 -1.87
CA VAL A 80 0.68 -9.53 -2.13
C VAL A 80 0.49 -9.79 -3.62
N ALA A 81 0.69 -8.78 -4.48
CA ALA A 81 0.50 -8.93 -5.93
C ALA A 81 1.51 -9.91 -6.56
N ASN A 82 2.75 -9.95 -6.06
CA ASN A 82 3.75 -10.92 -6.50
C ASN A 82 3.41 -12.35 -6.10
N GLN A 83 2.86 -12.55 -4.91
CA GLN A 83 2.46 -13.87 -4.39
C GLN A 83 1.13 -14.36 -4.98
N ARG A 84 0.29 -13.46 -5.47
CA ARG A 84 -1.06 -13.76 -5.98
C ARG A 84 -1.22 -13.26 -7.43
N PRO A 85 -0.63 -13.98 -8.42
CA PRO A 85 -0.66 -13.55 -9.82
C PRO A 85 -2.09 -13.34 -10.34
N GLY A 86 -2.38 -12.12 -10.83
CA GLY A 86 -3.72 -11.70 -11.26
C GLY A 86 -4.44 -10.80 -10.24
N CYS A 87 -3.93 -10.67 -9.00
CA CYS A 87 -4.36 -9.64 -8.08
C CYS A 87 -3.81 -8.28 -8.55
N LYS A 88 -4.69 -7.32 -8.83
CA LYS A 88 -4.28 -5.96 -9.22
C LYS A 88 -3.85 -5.14 -8.02
N ALA A 89 -2.81 -4.32 -8.17
CA ALA A 89 -2.30 -3.45 -7.12
C ALA A 89 -2.24 -1.99 -7.57
N ALA A 90 -2.85 -1.08 -6.81
CA ALA A 90 -2.65 0.36 -6.93
C ALA A 90 -1.73 0.85 -5.81
N LEU A 91 -0.63 1.46 -6.16
CA LEU A 91 0.49 1.79 -5.27
C LEU A 91 0.64 3.31 -5.21
N LEU A 92 0.60 3.86 -4.01
CA LEU A 92 0.59 5.30 -3.74
C LEU A 92 1.90 5.69 -3.06
N ASN A 93 2.81 6.35 -3.76
CA ASN A 93 4.17 6.64 -3.30
C ASN A 93 4.77 5.44 -2.54
N PRO A 94 4.90 4.27 -3.20
CA PRO A 94 5.25 3.02 -2.52
C PRO A 94 6.70 3.00 -2.05
N ALA A 95 6.95 2.53 -0.82
CA ALA A 95 8.30 2.29 -0.34
C ALA A 95 8.98 1.18 -1.15
N VAL A 96 10.24 1.41 -1.53
CA VAL A 96 11.05 0.47 -2.34
C VAL A 96 12.00 -0.33 -1.45
N ASP A 97 12.75 0.36 -0.60
CA ASP A 97 13.67 -0.24 0.37
C ASP A 97 13.33 0.23 1.80
N PRO A 98 12.20 -0.26 2.36
CA PRO A 98 11.78 0.17 3.69
C PRO A 98 12.76 -0.27 4.79
N ALA A 99 13.58 -1.31 4.57
CA ALA A 99 14.59 -1.72 5.53
C ALA A 99 15.68 -0.64 5.73
N ARG A 100 16.09 0.01 4.64
CA ARG A 100 16.99 1.16 4.66
C ARG A 100 16.31 2.38 5.28
N ASP A 101 15.12 2.71 4.76
CA ASP A 101 14.46 3.98 5.04
C ASP A 101 13.94 4.07 6.48
N LEU A 102 13.54 2.94 7.06
CA LEU A 102 12.98 2.87 8.41
C LEU A 102 14.03 2.59 9.49
N ALA A 103 15.28 2.27 9.16
CA ALA A 103 16.34 2.02 10.15
C ALA A 103 16.54 3.19 11.13
N LYS A 104 16.34 4.42 10.68
CA LYS A 104 16.42 5.64 11.51
C LYS A 104 15.28 5.79 12.53
N TYR A 105 14.23 4.99 12.43
CA TYR A 105 13.05 5.04 13.31
C TYR A 105 13.04 3.92 14.37
N ILE A 106 14.11 3.12 14.49
CA ILE A 106 14.24 2.16 15.57
C ILE A 106 14.09 2.88 16.91
N GLY A 107 13.19 2.38 17.76
CA GLY A 107 12.87 3.00 19.04
C GLY A 107 11.38 3.26 19.21
N GLU A 108 11.04 4.13 20.15
CA GLU A 108 9.67 4.50 20.44
C GLU A 108 9.08 5.35 19.32
N GLN A 109 7.89 4.97 18.87
CA GLN A 109 7.14 5.63 17.82
C GLN A 109 5.70 5.85 18.27
N SER A 110 5.00 6.82 17.65
CA SER A 110 3.58 7.06 17.87
C SER A 110 2.81 7.00 16.56
N ASN A 111 1.52 6.69 16.64
CA ASN A 111 0.61 6.69 15.51
C ASN A 111 0.22 8.13 15.12
N TRP A 112 0.21 8.44 13.81
CA TRP A 112 -0.16 9.78 13.31
C TRP A 112 -1.61 10.16 13.61
N GLN A 113 -2.53 9.19 13.59
CA GLN A 113 -3.95 9.41 13.82
C GLN A 113 -4.33 9.33 15.30
N ASN A 114 -3.47 8.76 16.14
CA ASN A 114 -3.64 8.69 17.59
C ASN A 114 -2.26 8.85 18.27
N PRO A 115 -1.79 10.08 18.52
CA PRO A 115 -0.46 10.32 19.08
C PRO A 115 -0.22 9.70 20.48
N ASP A 116 -1.29 9.38 21.20
CA ASP A 116 -1.19 8.72 22.52
C ASP A 116 -0.98 7.20 22.38
N GLU A 117 -1.14 6.64 21.20
CA GLU A 117 -0.85 5.24 20.91
C GLU A 117 0.61 5.09 20.52
N HIS A 118 1.40 4.50 21.42
CA HIS A 118 2.82 4.29 21.25
C HIS A 118 3.12 2.83 20.93
N PHE A 119 4.19 2.61 20.15
CA PHE A 119 4.77 1.28 19.93
C PHE A 119 6.29 1.40 19.82
N PHE A 120 7.00 0.32 20.09
CA PHE A 120 8.43 0.26 19.90
C PHE A 120 8.76 -0.40 18.56
N PHE A 121 9.45 0.33 17.66
CA PHE A 121 9.93 -0.21 16.39
C PHE A 121 11.28 -0.93 16.66
N GLU A 122 11.25 -2.25 16.65
CA GLU A 122 12.36 -3.08 17.07
C GLU A 122 13.42 -3.22 15.96
N PRO A 123 14.72 -3.37 16.31
CA PRO A 123 15.79 -3.61 15.33
C PRO A 123 15.52 -4.82 14.42
N ARG A 124 14.93 -5.90 14.98
CA ARG A 124 14.59 -7.12 14.20
C ARG A 124 13.61 -6.85 13.07
N PHE A 125 12.76 -5.81 13.15
CA PHE A 125 11.82 -5.48 12.10
C PHE A 125 12.51 -5.05 10.81
N ILE A 126 13.75 -4.54 10.89
CA ILE A 126 14.56 -4.26 9.71
C ILE A 126 14.95 -5.57 8.99
N ASP A 127 15.27 -6.62 9.71
CA ASP A 127 15.58 -7.92 9.10
C ASP A 127 14.32 -8.59 8.54
N GLU A 128 13.18 -8.43 9.20
CA GLU A 128 11.88 -8.86 8.68
C GLU A 128 11.54 -8.15 7.35
N LEU A 129 11.79 -6.83 7.23
CA LEU A 129 11.60 -6.09 5.98
C LEU A 129 12.52 -6.59 4.86
N ARG A 130 13.78 -6.87 5.18
CA ARG A 130 14.74 -7.45 4.21
C ARG A 130 14.27 -8.82 3.72
N ALA A 131 13.78 -9.67 4.64
CA ALA A 131 13.27 -10.99 4.31
C ALA A 131 12.01 -10.96 3.44
N LEU A 132 11.18 -9.91 3.59
CA LEU A 132 9.97 -9.68 2.79
C LEU A 132 10.24 -9.03 1.44
N HIS A 133 11.47 -8.63 1.15
CA HIS A 133 11.79 -8.00 -0.13
C HIS A 133 11.36 -8.89 -1.30
N ALA A 134 10.39 -8.39 -2.07
CA ALA A 134 9.66 -9.20 -3.06
C ALA A 134 10.44 -9.52 -4.35
N GLY A 135 11.77 -9.35 -4.38
CA GLY A 135 12.55 -9.60 -5.60
C GLY A 135 12.03 -8.82 -6.82
N PRO A 136 12.24 -9.29 -8.06
CA PRO A 136 11.68 -8.70 -9.27
C PRO A 136 10.15 -8.76 -9.28
N LEU A 137 9.50 -7.80 -9.96
CA LEU A 137 8.05 -7.84 -10.16
C LEU A 137 7.69 -9.00 -11.09
N THR A 138 6.78 -9.86 -10.65
CA THR A 138 6.37 -11.04 -11.45
C THR A 138 5.39 -10.66 -12.56
N ARG A 139 4.50 -9.71 -12.28
CA ARG A 139 3.46 -9.23 -13.21
C ARG A 139 3.29 -7.72 -13.11
N PRO A 140 4.26 -6.92 -13.59
CA PRO A 140 4.20 -5.46 -13.48
C PRO A 140 2.96 -4.87 -14.18
N GLN A 141 2.42 -5.50 -15.23
CA GLN A 141 1.21 -5.05 -15.90
C GLN A 141 -0.05 -5.08 -15.00
N ASP A 142 -0.04 -5.83 -13.91
CA ASP A 142 -1.11 -5.87 -12.91
C ASP A 142 -0.93 -4.79 -11.81
N MET A 143 0.00 -3.85 -12.00
CA MET A 143 0.31 -2.78 -11.06
C MET A 143 0.12 -1.40 -11.68
N LEU A 144 -0.46 -0.49 -10.90
CA LEU A 144 -0.51 0.95 -11.16
C LEU A 144 0.26 1.65 -10.04
N ALA A 145 1.34 2.36 -10.36
CA ALA A 145 2.06 3.16 -9.38
C ALA A 145 1.81 4.66 -9.65
N ILE A 146 1.27 5.35 -8.64
CA ILE A 146 1.07 6.80 -8.61
C ILE A 146 2.18 7.38 -7.74
N ILE A 147 3.04 8.18 -8.36
CA ILE A 147 4.30 8.63 -7.76
C ILE A 147 4.40 10.15 -7.88
N ALA A 148 4.49 10.83 -6.75
CA ALA A 148 4.72 12.26 -6.68
C ALA A 148 6.21 12.57 -6.76
N LYS A 149 6.62 13.39 -7.73
CA LYS A 149 8.02 13.83 -7.85
C LYS A 149 8.45 14.78 -6.74
N GLY A 150 7.48 15.39 -6.05
CA GLY A 150 7.71 16.24 -4.88
C GLY A 150 7.66 15.48 -3.55
N ASP A 151 7.64 14.14 -3.56
CA ASP A 151 7.71 13.32 -2.35
C ASP A 151 8.99 13.68 -1.55
N GLU A 152 8.80 14.20 -0.33
CA GLU A 152 9.86 14.67 0.56
C GLU A 152 10.44 13.57 1.45
N VAL A 153 9.87 12.35 1.38
CA VAL A 153 10.25 11.20 2.22
C VAL A 153 10.99 10.15 1.41
N LEU A 154 10.50 9.83 0.21
CA LEU A 154 11.00 8.76 -0.67
C LEU A 154 11.43 9.32 -2.02
N ASP A 155 12.56 8.83 -2.55
CA ASP A 155 13.01 9.23 -3.90
C ASP A 155 12.09 8.64 -4.98
N TRP A 156 11.41 9.53 -5.69
CA TRP A 156 10.51 9.15 -6.79
C TRP A 156 11.24 8.38 -7.92
N ARG A 157 12.55 8.59 -8.09
CA ARG A 157 13.35 7.89 -9.12
C ARG A 157 13.52 6.42 -8.76
N GLU A 158 13.72 6.10 -7.50
CA GLU A 158 13.75 4.72 -7.00
C GLU A 158 12.40 4.04 -7.20
N MET A 159 11.31 4.75 -6.87
CA MET A 159 9.96 4.25 -7.11
C MET A 159 9.72 3.99 -8.60
N ALA A 160 10.01 4.95 -9.48
CA ALA A 160 9.83 4.79 -10.92
C ALA A 160 10.70 3.65 -11.48
N GLY A 161 11.94 3.52 -11.02
CA GLY A 161 12.85 2.46 -11.40
C GLY A 161 12.38 1.08 -10.95
N ARG A 162 11.80 0.99 -9.75
CA ARG A 162 11.25 -0.27 -9.20
C ARG A 162 10.07 -0.79 -10.02
N TYR A 163 9.19 0.11 -10.46
CA TYR A 163 7.94 -0.26 -11.14
C TYR A 163 8.00 -0.15 -12.66
N VAL A 164 9.18 -0.37 -13.25
CA VAL A 164 9.33 -0.49 -14.70
C VAL A 164 8.47 -1.63 -15.22
N GLY A 165 7.68 -1.37 -16.27
CA GLY A 165 6.71 -2.30 -16.83
C GLY A 165 5.30 -2.25 -16.21
N ALA A 166 5.14 -1.58 -15.07
CA ALA A 166 3.83 -1.22 -14.52
C ALA A 166 3.22 -0.01 -15.25
N GLN A 167 1.94 0.26 -14.99
CA GLN A 167 1.37 1.56 -15.35
C GLN A 167 1.89 2.61 -14.37
N LEU A 168 2.61 3.61 -14.87
CA LEU A 168 3.15 4.70 -14.07
C LEU A 168 2.33 5.98 -14.29
N LEU A 169 1.92 6.61 -13.19
CA LEU A 169 1.41 7.97 -13.16
C LEU A 169 2.39 8.81 -12.35
N LEU A 170 3.29 9.51 -13.05
CA LEU A 170 4.24 10.44 -12.43
C LEU A 170 3.59 11.83 -12.34
N LEU A 171 3.50 12.36 -11.11
CA LEU A 171 2.93 13.68 -10.84
C LEU A 171 4.06 14.71 -10.75
N GLU A 172 3.93 15.81 -11.49
CA GLU A 172 4.87 16.93 -11.44
C GLU A 172 4.63 17.73 -10.14
N GLY A 173 5.30 17.38 -9.06
CA GLY A 173 5.08 17.93 -7.72
C GLY A 173 4.36 16.94 -6.81
N GLY A 174 3.45 17.44 -5.96
CA GLY A 174 2.79 16.65 -4.92
C GLY A 174 3.66 16.45 -3.69
N ASP A 175 3.22 15.60 -2.78
CA ASP A 175 3.88 15.29 -1.51
C ASP A 175 3.81 13.80 -1.18
N HIS A 176 4.52 13.35 -0.12
CA HIS A 176 4.47 11.95 0.31
C HIS A 176 3.06 11.51 0.70
N ALA A 177 2.28 12.39 1.30
CA ALA A 177 0.91 12.12 1.70
C ALA A 177 -0.03 11.93 0.50
N LEU A 178 0.36 12.34 -0.71
CA LEU A 178 -0.49 12.40 -1.89
C LEU A 178 -1.76 13.21 -1.55
N SER A 179 -1.57 14.48 -1.15
CA SER A 179 -2.65 15.34 -0.64
C SER A 179 -3.76 15.58 -1.66
N ASP A 180 -3.46 15.42 -2.94
CA ASP A 180 -4.41 15.48 -4.06
C ASP A 180 -5.03 14.11 -4.41
N PHE A 181 -4.91 13.11 -3.55
CA PHE A 181 -5.42 11.75 -3.74
C PHE A 181 -6.84 11.65 -4.32
N PRO A 182 -7.81 12.52 -3.94
CA PRO A 182 -9.15 12.48 -4.52
C PRO A 182 -9.17 12.63 -6.04
N ALA A 183 -8.24 13.39 -6.62
CA ALA A 183 -8.14 13.61 -8.07
C ALA A 183 -7.73 12.34 -8.83
N HIS A 184 -7.09 11.39 -8.16
CA HIS A 184 -6.58 10.16 -8.77
C HIS A 184 -7.53 8.96 -8.63
N LEU A 185 -8.63 9.10 -7.86
CA LEU A 185 -9.62 8.03 -7.68
C LEU A 185 -10.20 7.48 -8.99
N PRO A 186 -10.57 8.30 -9.99
CA PRO A 186 -11.10 7.76 -11.24
C PRO A 186 -10.11 6.81 -11.92
N ARG A 187 -8.83 7.17 -11.93
CA ARG A 187 -7.77 6.33 -12.52
C ARG A 187 -7.57 5.02 -11.75
N ILE A 188 -7.62 5.10 -10.42
CA ILE A 188 -7.50 3.92 -9.55
C ILE A 188 -8.68 2.97 -9.76
N PHE A 189 -9.91 3.50 -9.79
CA PHE A 189 -11.13 2.71 -9.97
C PHE A 189 -11.17 2.02 -11.33
N ASP A 190 -10.83 2.75 -12.40
CA ASP A 190 -10.73 2.20 -13.75
C ASP A 190 -9.70 1.05 -13.79
N PHE A 191 -8.48 1.30 -13.29
CA PHE A 191 -7.42 0.29 -13.26
C PHE A 191 -7.82 -0.95 -12.47
N LEU A 192 -8.40 -0.77 -11.28
CA LEU A 192 -8.81 -1.87 -10.41
C LEU A 192 -10.13 -2.51 -10.86
N ALA A 193 -10.78 -2.02 -11.90
CA ALA A 193 -12.10 -2.46 -12.36
C ALA A 193 -13.17 -2.41 -11.24
N LEU A 194 -13.17 -1.33 -10.47
CA LEU A 194 -14.23 -0.98 -9.52
C LEU A 194 -15.35 -0.29 -10.29
N VAL A 195 -16.42 -1.02 -10.59
CA VAL A 195 -17.59 -0.60 -11.36
C VAL A 195 -18.82 -0.50 -10.49
#